data_3112292a319261b703fdcda1da2f46ee
#
_entry.id   3112292a319261b703fdcda1da2f46ee
#
_cell.length_a   1.000
_cell.length_b   1.000
_cell.length_c   1.000
_cell.angle_alpha   90.00
_cell.angle_beta   90.00
_cell.angle_gamma   90.00
#
_symmetry.space_group_name_H-M   'P 1'
#
loop_
_entity.id
_entity.type
_entity.pdbx_description
1 polymer ?
#
loop_
_entity_poly.entity_id
_entity_poly.type
_entity_poly.pdbx_seq_one_letter_code
_entity_poly.pdbx_strand_id
1 'polypeptide(L)'
;MPRIAEQTPDAAGYVMLAAAARPPEDLLLEQTQYVLQTEKNLKDDAKEQLLQQTETIVANIKQVTADSAFSEQELYNLPASYWLDLQNYDPLTQVQQVKRPMLFIQGGRDYQVSTVDFELWQSALQDEPDVLFHYNDNLNHLFMSGTGKSTPSEYQQKETVSSDVSSVITNFIKQRY
;
A
#
# COMPACT_ATOMS: atom_id res chain seq x y z
N MET A 1 9.50 -1.67 2.69
CA MET A 1 10.06 -2.83 3.42
C MET A 1 11.43 -3.25 2.87
N PRO A 2 11.71 -3.42 1.56
CA PRO A 2 13.04 -3.83 1.10
C PRO A 2 14.20 -2.98 1.66
N ARG A 3 14.05 -1.66 1.76
CA ARG A 3 15.05 -0.78 2.41
C ARG A 3 15.30 -1.13 3.88
N ILE A 4 14.29 -1.59 4.61
CA ILE A 4 14.45 -2.05 6.01
C ILE A 4 15.26 -3.35 6.02
N ALA A 5 15.00 -4.25 5.07
CA ALA A 5 15.71 -5.51 4.98
C ALA A 5 17.22 -5.31 4.74
N GLU A 6 17.60 -4.33 3.93
CA GLU A 6 19.01 -3.96 3.74
C GLU A 6 19.70 -3.50 5.03
N GLN A 7 18.95 -2.81 5.90
CA GLN A 7 19.46 -2.27 7.15
C GLN A 7 19.35 -3.25 8.33
N THR A 8 18.65 -4.37 8.15
CA THR A 8 18.42 -5.38 9.19
C THR A 8 18.79 -6.78 8.72
N PRO A 9 20.08 -7.01 8.36
CA PRO A 9 20.52 -8.29 7.79
C PRO A 9 20.33 -9.49 8.75
N ASP A 10 20.24 -9.22 10.05
CA ASP A 10 20.06 -10.25 11.09
C ASP A 10 18.58 -10.56 11.38
N ALA A 11 17.65 -9.89 10.70
CA ALA A 11 16.23 -10.21 10.84
C ALA A 11 15.97 -11.64 10.36
N ALA A 12 15.18 -12.38 11.13
CA ALA A 12 14.85 -13.76 10.85
C ALA A 12 13.93 -13.92 9.62
N GLY A 13 13.08 -12.92 9.37
CA GLY A 13 12.18 -12.85 8.22
C GLY A 13 11.31 -11.59 8.28
N TYR A 14 10.44 -11.42 7.31
CA TYR A 14 9.61 -10.22 7.18
C TYR A 14 8.14 -10.58 6.93
N VAL A 15 7.25 -9.81 7.55
CA VAL A 15 5.80 -9.89 7.30
C VAL A 15 5.36 -8.55 6.72
N MET A 16 4.79 -8.59 5.52
CA MET A 16 4.24 -7.45 4.81
C MET A 16 2.72 -7.49 4.88
N LEU A 17 2.15 -6.43 5.44
CA LEU A 17 0.72 -6.26 5.62
C LEU A 17 0.24 -5.17 4.66
N ALA A 18 -0.61 -5.52 3.71
CA ALA A 18 -1.16 -4.59 2.71
C ALA A 18 -0.07 -3.70 2.10
N ALA A 19 0.98 -4.34 1.56
CA ALA A 19 2.18 -3.64 1.12
C ALA A 19 2.00 -3.05 -0.28
N ALA A 20 2.19 -1.73 -0.39
CA ALA A 20 2.22 -1.04 -1.68
C ALA A 20 3.46 -1.46 -2.50
N ALA A 21 3.25 -1.73 -3.78
CA ALA A 21 4.27 -2.02 -4.78
C ALA A 21 4.43 -0.88 -5.78
N ARG A 22 3.36 -0.13 -6.03
CA ARG A 22 3.29 0.98 -6.98
C ARG A 22 3.71 2.31 -6.32
N PRO A 23 4.02 3.34 -7.14
CA PRO A 23 4.29 4.69 -6.65
C PRO A 23 3.16 5.22 -5.76
N PRO A 24 3.46 5.87 -4.62
CA PRO A 24 2.44 6.37 -3.69
C PRO A 24 1.50 7.40 -4.31
N GLU A 25 1.96 8.20 -5.27
CA GLU A 25 1.14 9.18 -5.99
C GLU A 25 0.08 8.51 -6.86
N ASP A 26 0.34 7.33 -7.43
CA ASP A 26 -0.65 6.57 -8.18
C ASP A 26 -1.72 5.99 -7.25
N LEU A 27 -1.30 5.50 -6.08
CA LEU A 27 -2.22 5.03 -5.04
C LEU A 27 -3.08 6.17 -4.50
N LEU A 28 -2.52 7.36 -4.32
CA LEU A 28 -3.26 8.55 -3.87
C LEU A 28 -4.42 8.86 -4.83
N LEU A 29 -4.18 8.83 -6.14
CA LEU A 29 -5.21 9.07 -7.13
C LEU A 29 -6.28 7.98 -7.12
N GLU A 30 -5.87 6.71 -7.10
CA GLU A 30 -6.78 5.55 -7.05
C GLU A 30 -7.67 5.58 -5.80
N GLN A 31 -7.09 5.85 -4.64
CA GLN A 31 -7.83 5.98 -3.38
C GLN A 31 -8.84 7.14 -3.43
N THR A 32 -8.43 8.30 -3.96
CA THR A 32 -9.32 9.45 -4.10
C THR A 32 -10.50 9.11 -4.98
N GLN A 33 -10.26 8.54 -6.16
CA GLN A 33 -11.33 8.12 -7.08
C GLN A 33 -12.29 7.12 -6.42
N TYR A 34 -11.75 6.12 -5.70
CA TYR A 34 -12.57 5.14 -4.99
C TYR A 34 -13.45 5.79 -3.91
N VAL A 35 -12.87 6.63 -3.07
CA VAL A 35 -13.61 7.31 -1.99
C VAL A 35 -14.71 8.21 -2.55
N LEU A 36 -14.42 8.99 -3.59
CA LEU A 36 -15.40 9.86 -4.23
C LEU A 36 -16.56 9.08 -4.87
N GLN A 37 -16.32 7.87 -5.38
CA GLN A 37 -17.38 6.99 -5.90
C GLN A 37 -18.26 6.41 -4.80
N THR A 38 -17.69 6.13 -3.62
CA THR A 38 -18.42 5.53 -2.50
C THR A 38 -19.08 6.56 -1.59
N GLU A 39 -18.58 7.81 -1.56
CA GLU A 39 -19.12 8.89 -0.74
C GLU A 39 -20.43 9.45 -1.35
N LYS A 40 -21.52 9.27 -0.61
CA LYS A 40 -22.88 9.67 -1.07
C LYS A 40 -23.29 11.08 -0.63
N ASN A 41 -22.59 11.65 0.35
CA ASN A 41 -22.97 12.93 0.95
C ASN A 41 -22.32 14.14 0.28
N LEU A 42 -21.32 13.92 -0.60
CA LEU A 42 -20.70 14.98 -1.37
C LEU A 42 -21.48 15.26 -2.66
N LYS A 43 -21.64 16.54 -2.98
CA LYS A 43 -22.19 17.00 -4.25
C LYS A 43 -21.22 16.71 -5.40
N ASP A 44 -21.73 16.52 -6.61
CA ASP A 44 -20.92 16.15 -7.77
C ASP A 44 -19.86 17.20 -8.11
N ASP A 45 -20.20 18.49 -8.01
CA ASP A 45 -19.24 19.58 -8.22
C ASP A 45 -18.10 19.58 -7.19
N ALA A 46 -18.37 19.25 -5.93
CA ALA A 46 -17.35 19.11 -4.91
C ALA A 46 -16.46 17.88 -5.14
N LYS A 47 -17.04 16.77 -5.63
CA LYS A 47 -16.28 15.57 -6.01
C LYS A 47 -15.34 15.86 -7.17
N GLU A 48 -15.82 16.55 -8.19
CA GLU A 48 -15.03 16.95 -9.36
C GLU A 48 -13.86 17.85 -8.95
N GLN A 49 -14.10 18.85 -8.08
CA GLN A 49 -13.04 19.73 -7.57
C GLN A 49 -11.97 18.95 -6.80
N LEU A 50 -12.37 18.03 -5.91
CA LEU A 50 -11.42 17.22 -5.14
C LEU A 50 -10.59 16.31 -6.05
N LEU A 51 -11.22 15.69 -7.05
CA LEU A 51 -10.51 14.86 -8.01
C LEU A 51 -9.50 15.69 -8.79
N GLN A 52 -9.90 16.84 -9.34
CA GLN A 52 -9.03 17.73 -10.10
C GLN A 52 -7.86 18.26 -9.26
N GLN A 53 -8.08 18.57 -7.98
CA GLN A 53 -7.00 18.95 -7.07
C GLN A 53 -6.01 17.80 -6.87
N THR A 54 -6.50 16.57 -6.65
CA THR A 54 -5.64 15.40 -6.51
C THR A 54 -4.85 15.11 -7.78
N GLU A 55 -5.48 15.19 -8.94
CA GLU A 55 -4.81 15.01 -10.24
C GLU A 55 -3.70 16.04 -10.44
N THR A 56 -3.94 17.30 -10.06
CA THR A 56 -2.94 18.36 -10.12
C THR A 56 -1.75 18.07 -9.21
N ILE A 57 -2.01 17.68 -7.96
CA ILE A 57 -0.95 17.31 -7.00
C ILE A 57 -0.13 16.13 -7.53
N VAL A 58 -0.78 15.08 -8.01
CA VAL A 58 -0.12 13.90 -8.57
C VAL A 58 0.73 14.26 -9.80
N ALA A 59 0.22 15.13 -10.68
CA ALA A 59 0.98 15.63 -11.83
C ALA A 59 2.22 16.42 -11.40
N ASN A 60 2.10 17.27 -10.38
CA ASN A 60 3.23 18.01 -9.81
C ASN A 60 4.28 17.05 -9.23
N ILE A 61 3.84 16.07 -8.42
CA ILE A 61 4.74 15.06 -7.83
C ILE A 61 5.54 14.35 -8.93
N LYS A 62 4.88 13.90 -9.99
CA LYS A 62 5.54 13.21 -11.12
C LYS A 62 6.55 14.10 -11.89
N GLN A 63 6.46 15.42 -11.75
CA GLN A 63 7.36 16.38 -12.39
C GLN A 63 8.45 16.89 -11.45
N VAL A 64 8.49 16.45 -10.19
CA VAL A 64 9.49 16.91 -9.23
C VAL A 64 10.90 16.55 -9.70
N THR A 65 11.78 17.56 -9.65
CA THR A 65 13.22 17.45 -9.88
C THR A 65 13.98 18.14 -8.74
N ALA A 66 15.30 18.01 -8.69
CA ALA A 66 16.11 18.67 -7.68
C ALA A 66 15.97 20.20 -7.68
N ASP A 67 15.66 20.78 -8.84
CA ASP A 67 15.53 22.23 -9.05
C ASP A 67 14.07 22.71 -9.05
N SER A 68 13.11 21.84 -8.69
CA SER A 68 11.69 22.21 -8.66
C SER A 68 11.40 23.22 -7.57
N ALA A 69 10.60 24.23 -7.92
CA ALA A 69 10.16 25.32 -7.02
C ALA A 69 8.75 25.07 -6.45
N PHE A 70 8.23 23.84 -6.50
CA PHE A 70 6.94 23.53 -5.90
C PHE A 70 6.94 23.74 -4.39
N SER A 71 5.88 24.35 -3.88
CA SER A 71 5.60 24.38 -2.45
C SER A 71 5.18 22.99 -1.93
N GLU A 72 5.29 22.76 -0.62
CA GLU A 72 4.85 21.51 -0.02
C GLU A 72 3.34 21.26 -0.24
N GLN A 73 2.51 22.32 -0.24
CA GLN A 73 1.07 22.22 -0.51
C GLN A 73 0.77 21.66 -1.90
N GLU A 74 1.59 22.01 -2.90
CA GLU A 74 1.48 21.48 -4.26
C GLU A 74 1.99 20.05 -4.39
N LEU A 75 2.65 19.52 -3.34
CA LEU A 75 3.23 18.19 -3.24
C LEU A 75 2.63 17.37 -2.09
N TYR A 76 1.35 17.50 -1.84
CA TYR A 76 0.64 16.76 -0.79
C TYR A 76 1.18 17.02 0.63
N ASN A 77 1.60 18.25 0.90
CA ASN A 77 2.23 18.70 2.15
C ASN A 77 3.51 17.95 2.54
N LEU A 78 4.25 17.46 1.57
CA LEU A 78 5.54 16.79 1.75
C LEU A 78 6.63 17.51 0.94
N PRO A 79 7.89 17.50 1.40
CA PRO A 79 8.97 18.18 0.68
C PRO A 79 9.32 17.45 -0.63
N ALA A 80 9.82 18.21 -1.62
CA ALA A 80 10.25 17.65 -2.91
C ALA A 80 11.28 16.53 -2.76
N SER A 81 12.19 16.63 -1.78
CA SER A 81 13.19 15.58 -1.50
C SER A 81 12.59 14.23 -1.13
N TYR A 82 11.43 14.21 -0.47
CA TYR A 82 10.70 12.97 -0.16
C TYR A 82 10.24 12.27 -1.45
N TRP A 83 9.63 13.03 -2.35
CA TRP A 83 9.13 12.51 -3.60
C TRP A 83 10.25 12.05 -4.53
N LEU A 84 11.36 12.81 -4.61
CA LEU A 84 12.55 12.41 -5.34
C LEU A 84 13.16 11.10 -4.83
N ASP A 85 13.18 10.91 -3.51
CA ASP A 85 13.65 9.66 -2.91
C ASP A 85 12.77 8.47 -3.32
N LEU A 86 11.45 8.65 -3.33
CA LEU A 86 10.51 7.61 -3.75
C LEU A 86 10.56 7.33 -5.25
N GLN A 87 10.70 8.35 -6.10
CA GLN A 87 10.84 8.16 -7.55
C GLN A 87 12.09 7.36 -7.94
N ASN A 88 13.16 7.47 -7.14
CA ASN A 88 14.40 6.71 -7.32
C ASN A 88 14.37 5.33 -6.64
N TYR A 89 13.22 4.92 -6.11
CA TYR A 89 13.05 3.68 -5.38
C TYR A 89 12.14 2.70 -6.12
N ASP A 90 12.71 1.59 -6.57
CA ASP A 90 11.94 0.48 -7.12
C ASP A 90 11.84 -0.67 -6.10
N PRO A 91 10.71 -0.80 -5.39
CA PRO A 91 10.55 -1.83 -4.38
C PRO A 91 10.50 -3.25 -4.96
N LEU A 92 10.04 -3.41 -6.21
CA LEU A 92 9.92 -4.72 -6.86
C LEU A 92 11.30 -5.27 -7.25
N THR A 93 12.18 -4.42 -7.74
CA THR A 93 13.57 -4.83 -8.00
C THR A 93 14.33 -5.07 -6.70
N GLN A 94 14.15 -4.22 -5.69
CA GLN A 94 14.89 -4.37 -4.44
C GLN A 94 14.45 -5.58 -3.61
N VAL A 95 13.18 -5.95 -3.62
CA VAL A 95 12.70 -7.11 -2.86
C VAL A 95 13.33 -8.42 -3.31
N GLN A 96 13.72 -8.54 -4.58
CA GLN A 96 14.40 -9.72 -5.13
C GLN A 96 15.78 -9.97 -4.50
N GLN A 97 16.37 -8.94 -3.91
CA GLN A 97 17.65 -9.04 -3.19
C GLN A 97 17.50 -9.53 -1.75
N VAL A 98 16.28 -9.56 -1.23
CA VAL A 98 16.00 -10.01 0.15
C VAL A 98 16.05 -11.52 0.19
N LYS A 99 17.09 -12.09 0.82
CA LYS A 99 17.26 -13.55 0.94
C LYS A 99 16.85 -14.05 2.34
N ARG A 100 15.71 -13.60 2.79
CA ARG A 100 15.08 -13.99 4.06
C ARG A 100 13.63 -14.41 3.81
N PRO A 101 13.07 -15.29 4.64
CA PRO A 101 11.66 -15.67 4.51
C PRO A 101 10.74 -14.45 4.56
N MET A 102 9.76 -14.42 3.68
CA MET A 102 8.78 -13.33 3.61
C MET A 102 7.35 -13.86 3.59
N LEU A 103 6.46 -13.14 4.25
CA LEU A 103 5.03 -13.38 4.23
C LEU A 103 4.32 -12.09 3.79
N PHE A 104 3.57 -12.15 2.71
CA PHE A 104 2.70 -11.08 2.24
C PHE A 104 1.26 -11.41 2.59
N ILE A 105 0.54 -10.48 3.24
CA ILE A 105 -0.87 -10.63 3.57
C ILE A 105 -1.65 -9.48 2.95
N GLN A 106 -2.73 -9.82 2.21
CA GLN A 106 -3.58 -8.86 1.52
C GLN A 106 -5.05 -9.12 1.78
N GLY A 107 -5.80 -8.04 1.99
CA GLY A 107 -7.25 -8.05 2.07
C GLY A 107 -7.90 -7.78 0.71
N GLY A 108 -8.90 -8.57 0.32
CA GLY A 108 -9.60 -8.40 -0.96
C GLY A 108 -10.52 -7.18 -1.00
N ARG A 109 -10.88 -6.62 0.16
CA ARG A 109 -11.69 -5.40 0.30
C ARG A 109 -10.84 -4.14 0.51
N ASP A 110 -9.52 -4.26 0.42
CA ASP A 110 -8.61 -3.15 0.57
C ASP A 110 -8.69 -2.21 -0.64
N TYR A 111 -9.13 -0.97 -0.41
CA TYR A 111 -9.14 0.08 -1.43
C TYR A 111 -7.95 1.04 -1.32
N GLN A 112 -7.15 0.94 -0.26
CA GLN A 112 -5.99 1.81 -0.07
C GLN A 112 -4.76 1.24 -0.78
N VAL A 113 -4.55 -0.06 -0.66
CA VAL A 113 -3.58 -0.83 -1.43
C VAL A 113 -4.34 -1.97 -2.07
N SER A 114 -4.59 -1.89 -3.36
CA SER A 114 -5.44 -2.85 -4.05
C SER A 114 -4.74 -4.17 -4.35
N THR A 115 -5.50 -5.16 -4.80
CA THR A 115 -4.97 -6.47 -5.21
C THR A 115 -3.93 -6.37 -6.33
N VAL A 116 -3.93 -5.27 -7.10
CA VAL A 116 -2.91 -5.01 -8.12
C VAL A 116 -1.51 -4.99 -7.51
N ASP A 117 -1.34 -4.36 -6.35
CA ASP A 117 -0.04 -4.35 -5.65
C ASP A 117 0.37 -5.75 -5.18
N PHE A 118 -0.58 -6.53 -4.69
CA PHE A 118 -0.34 -7.91 -4.27
C PHE A 118 0.08 -8.80 -5.43
N GLU A 119 -0.57 -8.68 -6.59
CA GLU A 119 -0.22 -9.39 -7.82
C GLU A 119 1.18 -9.00 -8.34
N LEU A 120 1.56 -7.73 -8.21
CA LEU A 120 2.92 -7.28 -8.55
C LEU A 120 3.97 -7.93 -7.65
N TRP A 121 3.72 -8.03 -6.34
CA TRP A 121 4.61 -8.76 -5.43
C TRP A 121 4.70 -10.24 -5.78
N GLN A 122 3.57 -10.89 -6.09
CA GLN A 122 3.55 -12.30 -6.50
C GLN A 122 4.36 -12.52 -7.78
N SER A 123 4.20 -11.64 -8.77
CA SER A 123 4.95 -11.71 -10.02
C SER A 123 6.46 -11.51 -9.81
N ALA A 124 6.84 -10.54 -8.98
CA ALA A 124 8.25 -10.24 -8.73
C ALA A 124 9.00 -11.34 -7.95
N LEU A 125 8.27 -12.16 -7.18
CA LEU A 125 8.81 -13.16 -6.26
C LEU A 125 8.34 -14.59 -6.58
N GLN A 126 7.82 -14.84 -7.77
CA GLN A 126 7.24 -16.13 -8.17
C GLN A 126 8.19 -17.32 -8.03
N ASP A 127 9.50 -17.08 -8.20
CA ASP A 127 10.55 -18.10 -8.16
C ASP A 127 11.26 -18.21 -6.80
N GLU A 128 10.84 -17.40 -5.80
CA GLU A 128 11.46 -17.39 -4.47
C GLU A 128 10.76 -18.37 -3.51
N PRO A 129 11.41 -19.51 -3.15
CA PRO A 129 10.75 -20.59 -2.42
C PRO A 129 10.37 -20.27 -0.98
N ASP A 130 11.03 -19.26 -0.37
CA ASP A 130 10.83 -18.85 1.01
C ASP A 130 9.83 -17.70 1.16
N VAL A 131 9.05 -17.43 0.10
CA VAL A 131 8.02 -16.39 0.11
C VAL A 131 6.63 -17.01 0.14
N LEU A 132 5.81 -16.56 1.08
CA LEU A 132 4.41 -16.97 1.20
C LEU A 132 3.49 -15.78 0.94
N PHE A 133 2.39 -16.06 0.26
CA PHE A 133 1.34 -15.10 -0.04
C PHE A 133 0.02 -15.58 0.57
N HIS A 134 -0.61 -14.73 1.37
CA HIS A 134 -1.92 -14.99 1.96
C HIS A 134 -2.90 -13.89 1.56
N TYR A 135 -4.00 -14.32 0.95
CA TYR A 135 -5.07 -13.44 0.48
C TYR A 135 -6.39 -13.83 1.14
N ASN A 136 -7.15 -12.85 1.62
CA ASN A 136 -8.47 -13.08 2.20
C ASN A 136 -9.48 -12.07 1.68
N ASP A 137 -10.46 -12.52 0.92
CA ASP A 137 -11.49 -11.71 0.24
C ASP A 137 -12.28 -10.80 1.18
N ASN A 138 -12.39 -11.17 2.46
CA ASN A 138 -13.26 -10.50 3.41
C ASN A 138 -12.57 -9.38 4.19
N LEU A 139 -11.26 -9.20 4.06
CA LEU A 139 -10.49 -8.24 4.86
C LEU A 139 -10.33 -6.90 4.14
N ASN A 140 -10.45 -5.81 4.89
CA ASN A 140 -10.10 -4.45 4.44
C ASN A 140 -8.62 -4.14 4.74
N HIS A 141 -8.18 -2.89 4.51
CA HIS A 141 -6.80 -2.45 4.73
C HIS A 141 -6.31 -2.64 6.18
N LEU A 142 -7.18 -2.50 7.16
CA LEU A 142 -6.86 -2.74 8.58
C LEU A 142 -7.08 -4.20 8.99
N PHE A 143 -7.28 -5.09 8.02
CA PHE A 143 -7.53 -6.51 8.25
C PHE A 143 -8.74 -6.82 9.11
N MET A 144 -9.73 -5.92 9.09
CA MET A 144 -11.04 -6.13 9.69
C MET A 144 -11.94 -6.87 8.70
N SER A 145 -12.70 -7.85 9.18
CA SER A 145 -13.60 -8.63 8.34
C SER A 145 -14.88 -7.83 8.00
N GLY A 146 -15.36 -8.01 6.79
CA GLY A 146 -16.61 -7.37 6.34
C GLY A 146 -17.11 -7.97 5.04
N THR A 147 -18.16 -7.37 4.48
CA THR A 147 -18.78 -7.80 3.22
C THR A 147 -18.95 -6.62 2.26
N GLY A 148 -18.89 -6.88 0.97
CA GLY A 148 -19.03 -5.84 -0.06
C GLY A 148 -17.83 -4.88 -0.10
N LYS A 149 -18.03 -3.70 -0.68
CA LYS A 149 -16.99 -2.68 -0.81
C LYS A 149 -16.67 -2.05 0.55
N SER A 150 -15.39 -2.00 0.90
CA SER A 150 -14.92 -1.28 2.09
C SER A 150 -15.08 0.24 1.91
N THR A 151 -15.34 0.95 3.00
CA THR A 151 -15.50 2.41 3.00
C THR A 151 -14.71 3.06 4.14
N PRO A 152 -14.34 4.36 4.04
CA PRO A 152 -13.65 5.06 5.12
C PRO A 152 -14.39 5.02 6.47
N SER A 153 -15.73 4.91 6.46
CA SER A 153 -16.53 4.85 7.69
C SER A 153 -16.34 3.53 8.47
N GLU A 154 -15.92 2.46 7.83
CA GLU A 154 -15.59 1.21 8.54
C GLU A 154 -14.46 1.40 9.54
N TYR A 155 -13.48 2.23 9.23
CA TYR A 155 -12.32 2.48 10.11
C TYR A 155 -12.64 3.31 11.36
N GLN A 156 -13.83 3.88 11.44
CA GLN A 156 -14.33 4.60 12.63
C GLN A 156 -15.08 3.68 13.59
N GLN A 157 -15.34 2.44 13.18
CA GLN A 157 -16.01 1.45 14.02
C GLN A 157 -15.00 0.74 14.91
N LYS A 158 -15.43 0.38 16.11
CA LYS A 158 -14.59 -0.41 17.03
C LYS A 158 -14.64 -1.87 16.59
N GLU A 159 -13.63 -2.26 15.82
CA GLU A 159 -13.46 -3.61 15.33
C GLU A 159 -12.07 -4.16 15.72
N THR A 160 -11.83 -5.43 15.42
CA THR A 160 -10.57 -6.10 15.69
C THR A 160 -9.98 -6.67 14.41
N VAL A 161 -8.66 -6.74 14.35
CA VAL A 161 -7.95 -7.49 13.31
C VAL A 161 -8.41 -8.94 13.33
N SER A 162 -8.70 -9.48 12.17
CA SER A 162 -9.13 -10.87 12.02
C SER A 162 -8.12 -11.86 12.62
N SER A 163 -8.64 -12.86 13.33
CA SER A 163 -7.81 -13.96 13.86
C SER A 163 -7.12 -14.78 12.77
N ASP A 164 -7.59 -14.72 11.53
CA ASP A 164 -6.93 -15.29 10.36
C ASP A 164 -5.52 -14.74 10.21
N VAL A 165 -5.37 -13.41 10.25
CA VAL A 165 -4.06 -12.74 10.12
C VAL A 165 -3.08 -13.18 11.21
N SER A 166 -3.52 -13.18 12.47
CA SER A 166 -2.66 -13.61 13.57
C SER A 166 -2.29 -15.09 13.49
N SER A 167 -3.20 -15.93 13.01
CA SER A 167 -2.96 -17.37 12.81
C SER A 167 -1.95 -17.62 11.69
N VAL A 168 -2.08 -16.92 10.57
CA VAL A 168 -1.15 -17.02 9.44
C VAL A 168 0.25 -16.58 9.83
N ILE A 169 0.38 -15.43 10.53
CA ILE A 169 1.67 -14.95 11.03
C ILE A 169 2.29 -15.94 12.01
N THR A 170 1.50 -16.46 12.96
CA THR A 170 1.96 -17.44 13.93
C THR A 170 2.47 -18.72 13.25
N ASN A 171 1.73 -19.22 12.28
CA ASN A 171 2.13 -20.41 11.52
C ASN A 171 3.40 -20.16 10.70
N PHE A 172 3.50 -19.01 10.06
CA PHE A 172 4.71 -18.62 9.32
C PHE A 172 5.96 -18.61 10.22
N ILE A 173 5.85 -18.06 11.43
CA ILE A 173 6.95 -18.06 12.41
C ILE A 173 7.28 -19.49 12.86
N LYS A 174 6.28 -20.26 13.32
CA LYS A 174 6.48 -21.62 13.85
C LYS A 174 7.02 -22.65 12.87
N GLN A 175 6.79 -22.44 11.57
CA GLN A 175 7.33 -23.34 10.54
C GLN A 175 8.83 -23.11 10.26
N ARG A 176 9.39 -22.01 10.76
CA ARG A 176 10.76 -21.58 10.47
C ARG A 176 11.66 -21.54 11.70
N TYR A 177 11.09 -21.59 12.90
CA TYR A 177 11.75 -21.52 14.19
C TYR A 177 11.13 -22.48 15.21
#